data_83edfc2243718aae3958c275543801c2
#
_entry.id   83edfc2243718aae3958c275543801c2
#
_cell.length_a   1.000
_cell.length_b   1.000
_cell.length_c   1.000
_cell.angle_alpha   90.00
_cell.angle_beta   90.00
_cell.angle_gamma   90.00
#
_symmetry.space_group_name_H-M   'P 1'
#
loop_
_entity.id
_entity.type
_entity.pdbx_description
1 polymer ?
#
loop_
_entity_poly.entity_id
_entity_poly.type
_entity_poly.pdbx_seq_one_letter_code
_entity_poly.pdbx_strand_id
1 'polypeptide(L)'
;MVLADTSVWVAHFRKANPVLEALLLNDQILCHPLVIIELACGSPPSPRAKTLFYLKGLQQAKVATPSEILEFIEKNKLFDSGCGAVDVSLLASSLISENTLLWTLDKQLEYLALPLGISFNPQLH
;
A
#
# COMPACT_ATOMS: atom_id res chain seq x y z
N MET A 1 -7.65 -9.40 2.09
CA MET A 1 -7.57 -8.03 1.50
C MET A 1 -6.14 -7.72 1.11
N VAL A 2 -5.97 -6.86 0.14
CA VAL A 2 -4.64 -6.45 -0.33
C VAL A 2 -4.55 -4.92 -0.31
N LEU A 3 -3.55 -4.40 0.39
CA LEU A 3 -3.20 -2.99 0.37
C LEU A 3 -2.13 -2.80 -0.70
N ALA A 4 -2.47 -2.16 -1.81
CA ALA A 4 -1.52 -1.85 -2.88
C ALA A 4 -0.84 -0.52 -2.58
N ASP A 5 0.49 -0.49 -2.61
CA ASP A 5 1.23 0.75 -2.40
C ASP A 5 1.25 1.61 -3.67
N THR A 6 1.87 2.77 -3.57
CA THR A 6 1.95 3.74 -4.66
C THR A 6 2.60 3.15 -5.91
N SER A 7 3.65 2.31 -5.75
CA SER A 7 4.36 1.73 -6.88
C SER A 7 3.45 0.84 -7.74
N VAL A 8 2.57 0.09 -7.12
CA VAL A 8 1.61 -0.77 -7.82
C VAL A 8 0.61 0.07 -8.61
N TRP A 9 0.07 1.12 -7.99
CA TRP A 9 -0.87 2.02 -8.67
C TRP A 9 -0.23 2.75 -9.84
N VAL A 10 0.98 3.26 -9.67
CA VAL A 10 1.70 3.96 -10.75
C VAL A 10 1.93 3.01 -11.93
N ALA A 11 2.36 1.78 -11.67
CA ALA A 11 2.55 0.79 -12.73
C ALA A 11 1.23 0.46 -13.44
N HIS A 12 0.14 0.30 -12.68
CA HIS A 12 -1.18 0.02 -13.22
C HIS A 12 -1.69 1.16 -14.11
N PHE A 13 -1.44 2.41 -13.72
CA PHE A 13 -1.84 3.56 -14.52
C PHE A 13 -1.09 3.64 -15.86
N ARG A 14 0.10 3.10 -15.94
CA ARG A 14 0.87 3.02 -17.19
C ARG A 14 0.42 1.88 -18.07
N LYS A 15 0.20 0.73 -17.46
CA LYS A 15 -0.27 -0.48 -18.12
C LYS A 15 -1.12 -1.27 -17.13
N ALA A 16 -2.39 -1.44 -17.45
CA ALA A 16 -3.34 -2.11 -16.59
C ALA A 16 -2.82 -3.47 -16.11
N ASN A 17 -2.88 -3.68 -14.79
CA ASN A 17 -2.46 -4.92 -14.16
C ASN A 17 -3.68 -5.83 -13.97
N PRO A 18 -3.72 -7.02 -14.60
CA PRO A 18 -4.89 -7.88 -14.51
C PRO A 18 -5.16 -8.41 -13.10
N VAL A 19 -4.13 -8.60 -12.28
CA VAL A 19 -4.31 -9.03 -10.88
C VAL A 19 -4.98 -7.92 -10.08
N LEU A 20 -4.52 -6.67 -10.23
CA LEU A 20 -5.14 -5.53 -9.55
C LEU A 20 -6.59 -5.35 -10.00
N GLU A 21 -6.84 -5.45 -11.30
CA GLU A 21 -8.20 -5.35 -11.82
C GLU A 21 -9.14 -6.41 -11.23
N ALA A 22 -8.67 -7.66 -11.13
CA ALA A 22 -9.46 -8.74 -10.55
C ALA A 22 -9.74 -8.48 -9.06
N LEU A 23 -8.75 -8.00 -8.31
CA LEU A 23 -8.92 -7.67 -6.90
C LEU A 23 -9.91 -6.51 -6.71
N LEU A 24 -9.86 -5.50 -7.59
CA LEU A 24 -10.81 -4.38 -7.55
C LEU A 24 -12.24 -4.86 -7.82
N LEU A 25 -12.43 -5.73 -8.81
CA LEU A 25 -13.74 -6.26 -9.14
C LEU A 25 -14.35 -7.08 -7.99
N ASN A 26 -13.52 -7.68 -7.17
CA ASN A 26 -13.96 -8.52 -6.05
C ASN A 26 -13.90 -7.79 -4.69
N ASP A 27 -13.77 -6.48 -4.70
CA ASP A 27 -13.69 -5.66 -3.48
C ASP A 27 -12.61 -6.13 -2.50
N GLN A 28 -11.47 -6.56 -3.04
CA GLN A 28 -10.35 -7.08 -2.26
C GLN A 28 -9.20 -6.09 -2.08
N ILE A 29 -9.33 -4.88 -2.61
CA ILE A 29 -8.28 -3.84 -2.52
C ILE A 29 -8.62 -2.86 -1.42
N LEU A 30 -7.63 -2.61 -0.56
CA LEU A 30 -7.63 -1.50 0.40
C LEU A 30 -6.76 -0.37 -0.15
N CYS A 31 -7.19 0.85 0.07
CA CYS A 31 -6.38 2.03 -0.18
C CYS A 31 -5.93 2.63 1.15
N HIS A 32 -5.03 3.62 1.08
CA HIS A 32 -4.49 4.27 2.27
C HIS A 32 -4.36 5.77 1.99
N PRO A 33 -4.68 6.64 2.94
CA PRO A 33 -4.57 8.09 2.72
C PRO A 33 -3.20 8.55 2.24
N LEU A 34 -2.11 7.94 2.74
CA LEU A 34 -0.76 8.31 2.31
C LEU A 34 -0.48 7.89 0.86
N VAL A 35 -1.05 6.79 0.40
CA VAL A 35 -0.95 6.39 -1.01
C VAL A 35 -1.66 7.42 -1.88
N ILE A 36 -2.85 7.86 -1.49
CA ILE A 36 -3.60 8.88 -2.22
C ILE A 36 -2.81 10.18 -2.28
N ILE A 37 -2.19 10.58 -1.16
CA ILE A 37 -1.34 11.78 -1.11
C ILE A 37 -0.17 11.66 -2.08
N GLU A 38 0.54 10.53 -2.08
CA GLU A 38 1.66 10.32 -3.00
C GLU A 38 1.22 10.37 -4.46
N LEU A 39 0.08 9.73 -4.77
CA LEU A 39 -0.46 9.78 -6.13
C LEU A 39 -0.89 11.20 -6.50
N ALA A 40 -1.42 11.96 -5.56
CA ALA A 40 -1.79 13.36 -5.77
C ALA A 40 -0.58 14.25 -6.02
N CYS A 41 0.57 13.93 -5.43
CA CYS A 41 1.83 14.64 -5.67
C CYS A 41 2.42 14.34 -7.05
N GLY A 42 1.99 13.26 -7.69
CA GLY A 42 2.43 12.88 -9.02
C GLY A 42 1.44 13.31 -10.10
N SER A 43 1.37 12.51 -11.16
CA SER A 43 0.50 12.78 -12.31
C SER A 43 -0.49 11.60 -12.48
N PRO A 44 -1.54 11.54 -11.67
CA PRO A 44 -2.55 10.49 -11.85
C PRO A 44 -3.28 10.67 -13.19
N PRO A 45 -3.91 9.60 -13.70
CA PRO A 45 -4.64 9.68 -14.98
C PRO A 45 -5.67 10.79 -15.01
N SER A 46 -5.78 11.41 -16.16
CA SER A 46 -6.76 12.47 -16.41
C SER A 46 -8.18 11.88 -16.55
N PRO A 47 -9.23 12.52 -16.04
CA PRO A 47 -9.17 13.74 -15.23
C PRO A 47 -8.67 13.45 -13.80
N ARG A 48 -7.69 14.22 -13.38
CA ARG A 48 -7.03 14.07 -12.08
C ARG A 48 -8.01 13.95 -10.90
N ALA A 49 -8.95 14.88 -10.83
CA ALA A 49 -9.92 14.93 -9.73
C ALA A 49 -10.78 13.65 -9.67
N LYS A 50 -11.15 13.11 -10.83
CA LYS A 50 -11.95 11.89 -10.92
C LYS A 50 -11.18 10.67 -10.40
N THR A 51 -9.91 10.55 -10.78
CA THR A 51 -9.04 9.46 -10.33
C THR A 51 -8.87 9.49 -8.81
N LEU A 52 -8.58 10.67 -8.25
CA LEU A 52 -8.41 10.81 -6.80
C LEU A 52 -9.72 10.54 -6.06
N PHE A 53 -10.86 10.98 -6.61
CA PHE A 53 -12.16 10.71 -6.03
C PHE A 53 -12.45 9.21 -5.99
N TYR A 54 -12.13 8.49 -7.06
CA TYR A 54 -12.28 7.03 -7.13
C TYR A 54 -11.47 6.34 -6.05
N LEU A 55 -10.20 6.73 -5.89
CA LEU A 55 -9.31 6.13 -4.88
C LEU A 55 -9.82 6.36 -3.45
N LYS A 56 -10.37 7.55 -3.18
CA LYS A 56 -10.96 7.86 -1.89
C LYS A 56 -12.19 7.04 -1.59
N GLY A 57 -12.90 6.60 -2.62
CA GLY A 57 -14.10 5.78 -2.49
C GLY A 57 -13.85 4.30 -2.26
N LEU A 58 -12.60 3.83 -2.41
CA LEU A 58 -12.25 2.45 -2.11
C LEU A 58 -12.25 2.22 -0.59
N GLN A 59 -12.36 0.96 -0.18
CA GLN A 59 -12.18 0.61 1.23
C GLN A 59 -10.79 1.07 1.67
N GLN A 60 -10.73 1.64 2.86
CA GLN A 60 -9.47 2.15 3.41
C GLN A 60 -8.92 1.19 4.44
N ALA A 61 -7.59 1.00 4.43
CA ALA A 61 -6.88 0.30 5.49
C ALA A 61 -6.99 1.07 6.80
N LYS A 62 -6.84 0.40 7.92
CA LYS A 62 -6.72 1.09 9.21
C LYS A 62 -5.42 1.88 9.21
N VAL A 63 -5.49 3.11 9.66
CA VAL A 63 -4.33 4.01 9.69
C VAL A 63 -3.69 3.96 11.07
N ALA A 64 -2.42 3.54 11.13
CA ALA A 64 -1.67 3.56 12.37
C ALA A 64 -1.38 5.01 12.78
N THR A 65 -1.45 5.29 14.08
CA THR A 65 -1.12 6.60 14.62
C THR A 65 0.39 6.83 14.59
N PRO A 66 0.87 8.07 14.63
CA PRO A 66 2.31 8.33 14.73
C PRO A 66 2.98 7.62 15.90
N SER A 67 2.33 7.53 17.06
CA SER A 67 2.87 6.81 18.21
C SER A 67 3.01 5.31 17.93
N GLU A 68 2.00 4.72 17.31
CA GLU A 68 2.03 3.31 16.94
C GLU A 68 3.15 3.03 15.92
N ILE A 69 3.35 3.93 14.97
CA ILE A 69 4.40 3.80 13.95
C ILE A 69 5.78 3.87 14.61
N LEU A 70 5.99 4.81 15.54
CA LEU A 70 7.26 4.93 16.26
C LEU A 70 7.57 3.66 17.06
N GLU A 71 6.58 3.12 17.77
CA GLU A 71 6.74 1.87 18.51
C GLU A 71 7.06 0.69 17.58
N PHE A 72 6.39 0.64 16.43
CA PHE A 72 6.60 -0.40 15.43
C PHE A 72 8.01 -0.36 14.87
N ILE A 73 8.53 0.83 14.56
CA ILE A 73 9.92 1.01 14.09
C ILE A 73 10.92 0.46 15.11
N GLU A 74 10.76 0.82 16.39
CA GLU A 74 11.68 0.39 17.43
C GLU A 74 11.58 -1.12 17.69
N LYS A 75 10.37 -1.63 17.80
CA LYS A 75 10.13 -3.06 18.09
C LYS A 75 10.70 -3.97 17.00
N ASN A 76 10.59 -3.58 15.74
CA ASN A 76 11.01 -4.38 14.61
C ASN A 76 12.35 -3.92 14.01
N LYS A 77 13.01 -2.97 14.64
CA LYS A 77 14.32 -2.43 14.23
C LYS A 77 14.33 -2.01 12.78
N LEU A 78 13.33 -1.21 12.38
CA LEU A 78 13.17 -0.77 11.01
C LEU A 78 13.95 0.50 10.67
N PHE A 79 14.69 1.06 11.64
CA PHE A 79 15.57 2.21 11.40
C PHE A 79 16.73 1.78 10.49
N ASP A 80 17.19 2.71 9.68
CA ASP A 80 18.24 2.51 8.68
C ASP A 80 17.93 1.38 7.67
N SER A 81 16.65 1.11 7.46
CA SER A 81 16.19 0.05 6.53
C SER A 81 16.19 0.50 5.06
N GLY A 82 16.36 1.80 4.79
CA GLY A 82 16.20 2.36 3.46
C GLY A 82 14.76 2.70 3.11
N CYS A 83 13.80 2.39 3.98
CA CYS A 83 12.39 2.73 3.81
C CYS A 83 12.04 3.97 4.62
N GLY A 84 11.22 4.84 4.03
CA GLY A 84 10.80 6.08 4.67
C GLY A 84 9.48 5.94 5.42
N ALA A 85 8.99 7.09 5.89
CA ALA A 85 7.81 7.16 6.74
C ALA A 85 6.55 6.57 6.10
N VAL A 86 6.33 6.79 4.81
CA VAL A 86 5.16 6.26 4.12
C VAL A 86 5.22 4.73 4.06
N ASP A 87 6.37 4.17 3.65
CA ASP A 87 6.54 2.72 3.56
C ASP A 87 6.31 2.03 4.90
N VAL A 88 6.91 2.57 5.95
CA VAL A 88 6.76 2.02 7.31
C VAL A 88 5.32 2.14 7.78
N SER A 89 4.65 3.24 7.45
CA SER A 89 3.23 3.43 7.76
C SER A 89 2.35 2.39 7.08
N LEU A 90 2.66 2.03 5.83
CA LEU A 90 1.92 1.01 5.10
C LEU A 90 2.14 -0.38 5.70
N LEU A 91 3.35 -0.70 6.14
CA LEU A 91 3.61 -1.94 6.87
C LEU A 91 2.78 -2.03 8.14
N ALA A 92 2.79 -0.97 8.95
CA ALA A 92 2.04 -0.91 10.19
C ALA A 92 0.53 -1.04 9.93
N SER A 93 0.02 -0.32 8.93
CA SER A 93 -1.39 -0.36 8.56
C SER A 93 -1.81 -1.75 8.08
N SER A 94 -0.96 -2.45 7.33
CA SER A 94 -1.24 -3.81 6.89
C SER A 94 -1.35 -4.77 8.07
N LEU A 95 -0.49 -4.61 9.07
CA LEU A 95 -0.50 -5.46 10.26
C LEU A 95 -1.75 -5.25 11.12
N ILE A 96 -2.24 -4.02 11.25
CA ILE A 96 -3.41 -3.73 12.08
C ILE A 96 -4.73 -3.83 11.30
N SER A 97 -4.67 -3.94 9.99
CA SER A 97 -5.86 -4.18 9.14
C SER A 97 -6.11 -5.67 9.06
N GLU A 98 -7.35 -6.08 9.28
CA GLU A 98 -7.70 -7.50 9.35
C GLU A 98 -7.48 -8.21 8.02
N ASN A 99 -6.83 -9.37 8.06
CA ASN A 99 -6.60 -10.25 6.89
C ASN A 99 -6.03 -9.51 5.69
N THR A 100 -5.02 -8.67 5.91
CA THR A 100 -4.48 -7.79 4.88
C THR A 100 -3.04 -8.12 4.58
N LEU A 101 -2.72 -8.21 3.27
CA LEU A 101 -1.36 -8.32 2.77
C LEU A 101 -0.98 -7.02 2.08
N LEU A 102 0.30 -6.70 2.09
CA LEU A 102 0.86 -5.51 1.41
C LEU A 102 1.43 -5.92 0.06
N TRP A 103 0.98 -5.24 -0.99
CA TRP A 103 1.50 -5.43 -2.35
C TRP A 103 2.34 -4.23 -2.74
N THR A 104 3.62 -4.47 -3.00
CA THR A 104 4.56 -3.45 -3.45
C THR A 104 5.46 -3.99 -4.55
N LEU A 105 5.93 -3.10 -5.41
CA LEU A 105 6.96 -3.40 -6.40
C LEU A 105 8.35 -2.95 -5.92
N ASP A 106 8.42 -2.28 -4.77
CA ASP A 106 9.67 -1.86 -4.16
C ASP A 106 10.30 -3.03 -3.41
N LYS A 107 11.50 -3.44 -3.83
CA LYS A 107 12.17 -4.61 -3.27
C LYS A 107 12.56 -4.44 -1.80
N GLN A 108 12.92 -3.23 -1.38
CA GLN A 108 13.26 -2.97 0.02
C GLN A 108 12.04 -3.11 0.92
N LEU A 109 10.91 -2.56 0.49
CA LEU A 109 9.67 -2.68 1.25
C LEU A 109 9.20 -4.13 1.30
N GLU A 110 9.27 -4.84 0.19
CA GLU A 110 8.94 -6.27 0.16
C GLU A 110 9.83 -7.08 1.10
N TYR A 111 11.13 -6.78 1.13
CA TYR A 111 12.07 -7.43 2.03
C TYR A 111 11.66 -7.27 3.50
N LEU A 112 11.13 -6.11 3.87
CA LEU A 112 10.63 -5.87 5.23
C LEU A 112 9.28 -6.56 5.49
N ALA A 113 8.44 -6.67 4.47
CA ALA A 113 7.12 -7.29 4.61
C ALA A 113 7.17 -8.81 4.73
N LEU A 114 8.14 -9.46 4.08
CA LEU A 114 8.26 -10.91 4.06
C LEU A 114 8.35 -11.54 5.47
N PRO A 115 9.30 -11.12 6.33
CA PRO A 115 9.40 -11.73 7.67
C PRO A 115 8.21 -11.41 8.57
N LEU A 116 7.42 -10.38 8.25
CA LEU A 116 6.21 -10.05 8.99
C LEU A 116 5.00 -10.86 8.53
N GLY A 117 5.16 -11.67 7.47
CA GLY A 117 4.09 -12.52 6.96
C GLY A 117 2.98 -11.77 6.23
N ILE A 118 3.25 -10.56 5.75
CA ILE A 118 2.24 -9.70 5.10
C ILE A 118 2.55 -9.35 3.65
N SER A 119 3.52 -10.02 3.04
CA SER A 119 3.85 -9.75 1.64
C SER A 119 2.84 -10.43 0.71
N PHE A 120 2.24 -9.66 -0.20
CA PHE A 120 1.40 -10.18 -1.26
C PHE A 120 2.25 -10.51 -2.48
N ASN A 121 2.15 -11.75 -2.97
CA ASN A 121 2.81 -12.16 -4.20
C ASN A 121 1.76 -12.48 -5.25
N PRO A 122 1.62 -11.65 -6.31
CA PRO A 122 0.60 -11.86 -7.33
C PRO A 122 0.76 -13.16 -8.11
N GLN A 123 1.97 -13.73 -8.14
CA GLN A 123 2.22 -14.99 -8.85
C GLN A 123 1.67 -16.21 -8.10
N LEU A 124 1.37 -16.07 -6.81
CA LEU A 124 0.79 -17.14 -5.99
C LEU A 124 -0.74 -17.05 -5.92
N HIS A 125 -1.31 -16.06 -6.57
CA HIS A 125 -2.76 -15.79 -6.52
C HIS A 125 -3.39 -15.63 -7.94
#